data_0bd8b8bbfc00a97234d9b8d05185f798
#
_entry.id   0bd8b8bbfc00a97234d9b8d05185f798
#
_cell.length_a   1.000
_cell.length_b   1.000
_cell.length_c   1.000
_cell.angle_alpha   90.00
_cell.angle_beta   90.00
_cell.angle_gamma   90.00
#
_symmetry.space_group_name_H-M   'P 1'
#
loop_
_entity.id
_entity.type
_entity.pdbx_description
1 polymer ?
#
loop_
_entity_poly.entity_id
_entity_poly.type
_entity_poly.pdbx_seq_one_letter_code
_entity_poly.pdbx_strand_id
1 'polypeptide(L)'
;GSGLDLAGHLEAQGATVIDRGTVIVTHLAELVRRNAPELLTRQATQQLLDTVKELAPSVVGDVGSVDNLGLAEVQAVLRGLLREQVPIRDLVTILETITAKARETRLVDELVSAARVALSSAISSQVADDNGVIHAITLEPMLERHLLEAVQMSASGPFLSVPPERIEVLLVAFDRTITDIENLGVTPTVVVS
;
A
#
# COMPACT_ATOMS: atom_id res chain seq x y z
N GLY A 1 -20.26 -11.91 36.32
CA GLY A 1 -20.77 -13.17 35.79
C GLY A 1 -21.70 -13.04 34.57
N SER A 2 -22.19 -11.81 34.24
CA SER A 2 -23.20 -11.66 33.15
C SER A 2 -22.69 -11.40 31.76
N GLY A 3 -21.41 -11.04 31.61
CA GLY A 3 -20.85 -10.71 30.29
C GLY A 3 -20.39 -11.91 29.44
N LEU A 4 -19.96 -13.00 30.10
CA LEU A 4 -19.51 -14.22 29.44
C LEU A 4 -20.69 -15.05 28.87
N ASP A 5 -21.84 -14.96 29.52
CA ASP A 5 -23.07 -15.68 29.11
C ASP A 5 -23.71 -15.04 27.87
N LEU A 6 -23.61 -13.72 27.73
CA LEU A 6 -24.11 -12.97 26.57
C LEU A 6 -23.25 -13.21 25.31
N ALA A 7 -21.94 -13.31 25.47
CA ALA A 7 -21.01 -13.58 24.38
C ALA A 7 -21.27 -14.97 23.77
N GLY A 8 -21.38 -16.01 24.61
CA GLY A 8 -21.68 -17.37 24.16
C GLY A 8 -23.06 -17.50 23.48
N HIS A 9 -24.04 -16.68 23.90
CA HIS A 9 -25.36 -16.67 23.26
C HIS A 9 -25.36 -16.00 21.88
N LEU A 10 -24.56 -14.94 21.71
CA LEU A 10 -24.38 -14.24 20.43
C LEU A 10 -23.57 -15.07 19.44
N GLU A 11 -22.53 -15.78 19.90
CA GLU A 11 -21.75 -16.71 19.07
C GLU A 11 -22.61 -17.86 18.55
N ALA A 12 -23.53 -18.39 19.37
CA ALA A 12 -24.47 -19.42 18.97
C ALA A 12 -25.47 -18.94 17.89
N GLN A 13 -25.65 -17.63 17.73
CA GLN A 13 -26.46 -17.00 16.70
C GLN A 13 -25.66 -16.57 15.46
N GLY A 14 -24.36 -16.97 15.36
CA GLY A 14 -23.49 -16.64 14.24
C GLY A 14 -22.85 -15.25 14.31
N ALA A 15 -22.95 -14.56 15.46
CA ALA A 15 -22.26 -13.28 15.68
C ALA A 15 -20.82 -13.52 16.12
N THR A 16 -19.87 -12.82 15.53
CA THR A 16 -18.47 -12.83 15.98
C THR A 16 -18.32 -11.89 17.16
N VAL A 17 -18.02 -12.44 18.34
CA VAL A 17 -17.74 -11.67 19.54
C VAL A 17 -16.24 -11.35 19.61
N ILE A 18 -15.90 -10.08 19.42
CA ILE A 18 -14.51 -9.60 19.49
C ILE A 18 -14.31 -8.95 20.86
N ASP A 19 -13.25 -9.36 21.59
CA ASP A 19 -12.93 -8.75 22.86
C ASP A 19 -12.43 -7.30 22.69
N ARG A 20 -12.61 -6.48 23.73
CA ARG A 20 -12.26 -5.05 23.70
C ARG A 20 -10.76 -4.82 23.47
N GLY A 21 -9.90 -5.71 23.98
CA GLY A 21 -8.46 -5.63 23.81
C GLY A 21 -8.09 -5.80 22.34
N THR A 22 -8.65 -6.80 21.69
CA THR A 22 -8.47 -7.06 20.26
C THR A 22 -8.92 -5.87 19.40
N VAL A 23 -10.08 -5.26 19.73
CA VAL A 23 -10.55 -4.06 19.02
C VAL A 23 -9.56 -2.91 19.14
N ILE A 24 -9.05 -2.65 20.36
CA ILE A 24 -8.08 -1.56 20.59
C ILE A 24 -6.78 -1.83 19.84
N VAL A 25 -6.25 -3.05 19.92
CA VAL A 25 -5.00 -3.42 19.23
C VAL A 25 -5.15 -3.29 17.72
N THR A 26 -6.26 -3.78 17.15
CA THR A 26 -6.54 -3.68 15.72
C THR A 26 -6.66 -2.23 15.28
N HIS A 27 -7.38 -1.41 16.05
CA HIS A 27 -7.52 0.01 15.74
C HIS A 27 -6.18 0.76 15.82
N LEU A 28 -5.37 0.48 16.85
CA LEU A 28 -4.04 1.06 17.00
C LEU A 28 -3.12 0.64 15.83
N ALA A 29 -3.13 -0.64 15.45
CA ALA A 29 -2.36 -1.14 14.32
C ALA A 29 -2.75 -0.43 13.02
N GLU A 30 -4.05 -0.19 12.81
CA GLU A 30 -4.54 0.53 11.64
C GLU A 30 -4.14 2.01 11.66
N LEU A 31 -4.21 2.68 12.83
CA LEU A 31 -3.73 4.05 12.97
C LEU A 31 -2.22 4.16 12.67
N VAL A 32 -1.41 3.23 13.17
CA VAL A 32 0.04 3.18 12.88
C VAL A 32 0.27 2.97 11.39
N ARG A 33 -0.46 2.06 10.75
CA ARG A 33 -0.33 1.77 9.31
C ARG A 33 -0.65 3.00 8.46
N ARG A 34 -1.76 3.68 8.75
CA ARG A 34 -2.17 4.90 8.03
C ARG A 34 -1.20 6.06 8.20
N ASN A 35 -0.57 6.17 9.36
CA ASN A 35 0.37 7.25 9.67
C ASN A 35 1.84 6.82 9.50
N ALA A 36 2.10 5.62 9.02
CA ALA A 36 3.47 5.10 8.85
C ALA A 36 4.38 6.01 8.02
N PRO A 37 3.92 6.67 6.93
CA PRO A 37 4.75 7.61 6.19
C PRO A 37 5.23 8.79 7.04
N GLU A 38 4.38 9.34 7.90
CA GLU A 38 4.69 10.47 8.79
C GLU A 38 5.58 10.05 9.95
N LEU A 39 5.40 8.84 10.46
CA LEU A 39 6.23 8.26 11.52
C LEU A 39 7.66 7.94 11.07
N LEU A 40 7.88 7.73 9.77
CA LEU A 40 9.21 7.49 9.20
C LEU A 40 10.02 8.79 9.17
N THR A 41 10.62 9.15 10.31
CA THR A 41 11.51 10.30 10.42
C THR A 41 12.86 10.05 9.74
N ARG A 42 13.64 11.11 9.54
CA ARG A 42 15.01 11.00 9.01
C ARG A 42 15.90 10.13 9.91
N GLN A 43 15.75 10.27 11.22
CA GLN A 43 16.45 9.44 12.20
C GLN A 43 16.04 7.95 12.09
N ALA A 44 14.74 7.68 11.99
CA ALA A 44 14.25 6.32 11.80
C ALA A 44 14.77 5.70 10.49
N THR A 45 14.81 6.48 9.41
CA THR A 45 15.40 6.04 8.13
C THR A 45 16.88 5.70 8.30
N GLN A 46 17.65 6.53 9.01
CA GLN A 46 19.06 6.25 9.29
C GLN A 46 19.22 4.94 10.08
N GLN A 47 18.41 4.73 11.11
CA GLN A 47 18.44 3.48 11.90
C GLN A 47 18.14 2.25 11.05
N LEU A 48 17.19 2.35 10.13
CA LEU A 48 16.90 1.28 9.17
C LEU A 48 18.12 0.97 8.27
N LEU A 49 18.78 2.01 7.74
CA LEU A 49 20.00 1.85 6.94
C LEU A 49 21.14 1.24 7.74
N ASP A 50 21.32 1.65 8.99
CA ASP A 50 22.34 1.09 9.87
C ASP A 50 22.10 -0.41 10.12
N THR A 51 20.85 -0.81 10.31
CA THR A 51 20.46 -2.23 10.43
C THR A 51 20.76 -3.01 9.14
N VAL A 52 20.44 -2.45 7.98
CA VAL A 52 20.75 -3.10 6.68
C VAL A 52 22.25 -3.19 6.47
N LYS A 53 23.03 -2.17 6.92
CA LYS A 53 24.48 -2.18 6.81
C LYS A 53 25.14 -3.31 7.58
N GLU A 54 24.56 -3.75 8.70
CA GLU A 54 25.01 -4.90 9.46
C GLU A 54 24.75 -6.23 8.72
N LEU A 55 23.62 -6.30 8.00
CA LEU A 55 23.16 -7.51 7.31
C LEU A 55 23.73 -7.62 5.89
N ALA A 56 23.80 -6.50 5.17
CA ALA A 56 24.21 -6.40 3.77
C ALA A 56 25.05 -5.11 3.54
N PRO A 57 26.32 -5.11 3.97
CA PRO A 57 27.18 -3.91 3.93
C PRO A 57 27.35 -3.32 2.52
N SER A 58 27.38 -4.16 1.49
CA SER A 58 27.55 -3.75 0.09
C SER A 58 26.39 -2.90 -0.42
N VAL A 59 25.18 -3.19 0.04
CA VAL A 59 23.95 -2.48 -0.39
C VAL A 59 23.93 -1.05 0.13
N VAL A 60 24.34 -0.84 1.37
CA VAL A 60 24.34 0.48 2.01
C VAL A 60 25.60 1.27 1.64
N GLY A 61 26.69 0.61 1.27
CA GLY A 61 27.92 1.27 0.80
C GLY A 61 27.69 2.20 -0.40
N ASP A 62 26.68 1.91 -1.19
CA ASP A 62 26.26 2.71 -2.34
C ASP A 62 25.29 3.85 -1.95
N VAL A 63 24.68 3.80 -0.76
CA VAL A 63 23.78 4.86 -0.26
C VAL A 63 24.62 5.95 0.44
N GLY A 64 24.41 7.22 0.05
CA GLY A 64 25.06 8.37 0.71
C GLY A 64 26.40 8.79 0.13
N SER A 65 26.93 8.14 -0.91
CA SER A 65 28.07 8.67 -1.67
C SER A 65 27.65 9.82 -2.61
N VAL A 66 28.59 10.65 -3.00
CA VAL A 66 28.31 11.92 -3.75
C VAL A 66 27.54 11.68 -5.06
N ASP A 67 27.67 10.49 -5.66
CA ASP A 67 27.01 10.11 -6.91
C ASP A 67 25.76 9.25 -6.70
N ASN A 68 25.43 8.89 -5.46
CA ASN A 68 24.36 7.97 -5.10
C ASN A 68 23.23 8.64 -4.30
N LEU A 69 22.15 7.88 -4.08
CA LEU A 69 20.97 8.32 -3.34
C LEU A 69 21.32 8.80 -1.92
N GLY A 70 20.95 10.04 -1.61
CA GLY A 70 21.06 10.58 -0.26
C GLY A 70 19.99 10.04 0.68
N LEU A 71 20.21 10.17 2.00
CA LEU A 71 19.25 9.77 3.03
C LEU A 71 17.84 10.37 2.81
N ALA A 72 17.77 11.61 2.32
CA ALA A 72 16.49 12.28 2.08
C ALA A 72 15.70 11.63 0.91
N GLU A 73 16.40 11.22 -0.14
CA GLU A 73 15.81 10.55 -1.29
C GLU A 73 15.33 9.13 -0.89
N VAL A 74 16.15 8.40 -0.15
CA VAL A 74 15.76 7.09 0.41
C VAL A 74 14.50 7.23 1.28
N GLN A 75 14.49 8.22 2.19
CA GLN A 75 13.32 8.48 3.02
C GLN A 75 12.09 8.79 2.18
N ALA A 76 12.23 9.60 1.13
CA ALA A 76 11.12 9.96 0.26
C ALA A 76 10.55 8.73 -0.46
N VAL A 77 11.40 7.83 -0.96
CA VAL A 77 10.97 6.57 -1.59
C VAL A 77 10.26 5.66 -0.60
N LEU A 78 10.84 5.44 0.59
CA LEU A 78 10.22 4.59 1.62
C LEU A 78 8.86 5.16 2.07
N ARG A 79 8.75 6.48 2.21
CA ARG A 79 7.47 7.15 2.48
C ARG A 79 6.47 6.99 1.34
N GLY A 80 6.92 7.03 0.09
CA GLY A 80 6.10 6.76 -1.09
C GLY A 80 5.49 5.37 -1.03
N LEU A 81 6.31 4.35 -0.80
CA LEU A 81 5.85 2.96 -0.64
C LEU A 81 4.85 2.81 0.52
N LEU A 82 5.12 3.43 1.67
CA LEU A 82 4.23 3.38 2.84
C LEU A 82 2.89 4.08 2.61
N ARG A 83 2.83 5.17 1.82
CA ARG A 83 1.57 5.81 1.42
C ARG A 83 0.70 4.90 0.56
N GLU A 84 1.33 4.07 -0.25
CA GLU A 84 0.67 3.03 -1.04
C GLU A 84 0.42 1.75 -0.24
N GLN A 85 0.70 1.76 1.07
CA GLN A 85 0.60 0.60 1.97
C GLN A 85 1.47 -0.60 1.54
N VAL A 86 2.50 -0.36 0.73
CA VAL A 86 3.49 -1.35 0.35
C VAL A 86 4.45 -1.61 1.52
N PRO A 87 4.64 -2.87 1.94
CA PRO A 87 5.53 -3.18 3.06
C PRO A 87 6.98 -2.92 2.70
N ILE A 88 7.70 -2.24 3.59
CA ILE A 88 9.12 -1.93 3.42
C ILE A 88 10.05 -2.91 4.17
N ARG A 89 9.60 -4.13 4.45
CA ARG A 89 10.37 -5.12 5.22
C ARG A 89 11.62 -5.57 4.48
N ASP A 90 11.53 -5.75 3.18
CA ASP A 90 12.65 -6.13 2.32
C ASP A 90 13.42 -4.89 1.86
N LEU A 91 14.10 -4.26 2.83
CA LEU A 91 14.91 -3.08 2.58
C LEU A 91 16.09 -3.35 1.64
N VAL A 92 16.61 -4.56 1.64
CA VAL A 92 17.73 -4.94 0.74
C VAL A 92 17.30 -4.82 -0.71
N THR A 93 16.21 -5.50 -1.08
CA THR A 93 15.66 -5.43 -2.45
C THR A 93 15.28 -4.00 -2.83
N ILE A 94 14.67 -3.24 -1.90
CA ILE A 94 14.32 -1.83 -2.15
C ILE A 94 15.57 -1.01 -2.46
N LEU A 95 16.59 -1.07 -1.60
CA LEU A 95 17.81 -0.26 -1.72
C LEU A 95 18.60 -0.62 -2.98
N GLU A 96 18.78 -1.90 -3.28
CA GLU A 96 19.43 -2.35 -4.51
C GLU A 96 18.71 -1.80 -5.76
N THR A 97 17.38 -1.94 -5.78
CA THR A 97 16.56 -1.48 -6.90
C THR A 97 16.63 0.01 -7.10
N ILE A 98 16.43 0.81 -6.03
CA ILE A 98 16.42 2.26 -6.15
C ILE A 98 17.82 2.81 -6.45
N THR A 99 18.89 2.19 -5.94
CA THR A 99 20.26 2.57 -6.24
C THR A 99 20.61 2.31 -7.71
N ALA A 100 20.19 1.15 -8.24
CA ALA A 100 20.36 0.86 -9.66
C ALA A 100 19.58 1.86 -10.54
N LYS A 101 18.30 2.11 -10.20
CA LYS A 101 17.42 3.03 -10.95
C LYS A 101 17.88 4.50 -10.85
N ALA A 102 18.50 4.89 -9.75
CA ALA A 102 19.01 6.25 -9.53
C ALA A 102 20.12 6.68 -10.51
N ARG A 103 20.72 5.73 -11.22
CA ARG A 103 21.67 6.01 -12.33
C ARG A 103 20.97 6.55 -13.56
N GLU A 104 19.67 6.30 -13.71
CA GLU A 104 18.86 6.72 -14.84
C GLU A 104 17.99 7.94 -14.51
N THR A 105 17.46 8.00 -13.29
CA THR A 105 16.52 9.04 -12.85
C THR A 105 16.65 9.33 -11.36
N ARG A 106 16.36 10.59 -10.97
CA ARG A 106 16.26 11.03 -9.57
C ARG A 106 14.82 11.36 -9.16
N LEU A 107 13.87 11.12 -10.05
CA LEU A 107 12.46 11.34 -9.75
C LEU A 107 11.96 10.29 -8.75
N VAL A 108 11.50 10.77 -7.60
CA VAL A 108 11.06 9.90 -6.50
C VAL A 108 9.97 8.94 -6.95
N ASP A 109 9.02 9.40 -7.75
CA ASP A 109 7.90 8.58 -8.23
C ASP A 109 8.38 7.41 -9.12
N GLU A 110 9.42 7.63 -9.93
CA GLU A 110 10.02 6.57 -10.75
C GLU A 110 10.80 5.56 -9.89
N LEU A 111 11.47 6.03 -8.84
CA LEU A 111 12.16 5.17 -7.88
C LEU A 111 11.16 4.32 -7.08
N VAL A 112 10.05 4.93 -6.63
CA VAL A 112 8.95 4.21 -5.95
C VAL A 112 8.35 3.16 -6.87
N SER A 113 8.10 3.51 -8.14
CA SER A 113 7.57 2.57 -9.13
C SER A 113 8.50 1.38 -9.36
N ALA A 114 9.81 1.62 -9.50
CA ALA A 114 10.80 0.54 -9.64
C ALA A 114 10.84 -0.37 -8.41
N ALA A 115 10.84 0.19 -7.19
CA ALA A 115 10.81 -0.58 -5.95
C ALA A 115 9.52 -1.41 -5.83
N ARG A 116 8.36 -0.86 -6.21
CA ARG A 116 7.08 -1.58 -6.22
C ARG A 116 7.09 -2.78 -7.15
N VAL A 117 7.67 -2.63 -8.36
CA VAL A 117 7.83 -3.74 -9.29
C VAL A 117 8.72 -4.83 -8.70
N ALA A 118 9.83 -4.46 -8.08
CA ALA A 118 10.72 -5.42 -7.42
C ALA A 118 10.06 -6.16 -6.25
N LEU A 119 9.12 -5.49 -5.56
CA LEU A 119 8.34 -6.05 -4.44
C LEU A 119 7.05 -6.75 -4.88
N SER A 120 6.81 -6.95 -6.18
CA SER A 120 5.56 -7.47 -6.71
C SER A 120 5.10 -8.79 -6.06
N SER A 121 6.02 -9.71 -5.78
CA SER A 121 5.71 -10.97 -5.09
C SER A 121 5.17 -10.73 -3.67
N ALA A 122 5.79 -9.82 -2.91
CA ALA A 122 5.36 -9.49 -1.56
C ALA A 122 3.99 -8.76 -1.57
N ILE A 123 3.77 -7.88 -2.54
CA ILE A 123 2.49 -7.19 -2.74
C ILE A 123 1.39 -8.20 -3.09
N SER A 124 1.65 -9.07 -4.06
CA SER A 124 0.70 -10.10 -4.48
C SER A 124 0.31 -11.03 -3.34
N SER A 125 1.29 -11.41 -2.50
CA SER A 125 1.03 -12.26 -1.33
C SER A 125 0.14 -11.60 -0.26
N GLN A 126 0.04 -10.27 -0.22
CA GLN A 126 -0.84 -9.57 0.74
C GLN A 126 -2.31 -9.59 0.32
N VAL A 127 -2.58 -9.68 -0.97
CA VAL A 127 -3.92 -9.59 -1.54
C VAL A 127 -4.44 -10.94 -2.03
N ALA A 128 -3.59 -11.96 -2.03
CA ALA A 128 -3.98 -13.34 -2.34
C ALA A 128 -4.74 -13.97 -1.18
N ASP A 129 -5.70 -14.81 -1.50
CA ASP A 129 -6.38 -15.66 -0.53
C ASP A 129 -5.50 -16.83 -0.05
N ASP A 130 -6.02 -17.66 0.85
CA ASP A 130 -5.31 -18.83 1.41
C ASP A 130 -4.88 -19.85 0.33
N ASN A 131 -5.47 -19.81 -0.84
CA ASN A 131 -5.15 -20.67 -2.00
C ASN A 131 -4.16 -19.99 -2.97
N GLY A 132 -3.72 -18.76 -2.67
CA GLY A 132 -2.84 -17.98 -3.53
C GLY A 132 -3.56 -17.32 -4.72
N VAL A 133 -4.89 -17.20 -4.68
CA VAL A 133 -5.70 -16.59 -5.73
C VAL A 133 -5.98 -15.13 -5.40
N ILE A 134 -5.81 -14.24 -6.39
CA ILE A 134 -6.17 -12.83 -6.29
C ILE A 134 -7.51 -12.62 -6.99
N HIS A 135 -8.50 -12.15 -6.24
CA HIS A 135 -9.82 -11.82 -6.77
C HIS A 135 -9.83 -10.37 -7.23
N ALA A 136 -9.61 -10.20 -8.54
CA ALA A 136 -9.40 -8.88 -9.14
C ALA A 136 -10.69 -8.28 -9.71
N ILE A 137 -10.94 -7.02 -9.40
CA ILE A 137 -11.87 -6.15 -10.12
C ILE A 137 -11.07 -5.34 -11.12
N THR A 138 -11.40 -5.45 -12.41
CA THR A 138 -10.78 -4.65 -13.46
C THR A 138 -11.79 -3.68 -14.06
N LEU A 139 -11.31 -2.54 -14.53
CA LEU A 139 -12.14 -1.64 -15.33
C LEU A 139 -12.32 -2.21 -16.73
N GLU A 140 -13.49 -1.96 -17.31
CA GLU A 140 -13.70 -2.23 -18.74
C GLU A 140 -12.72 -1.34 -19.54
N PRO A 141 -11.98 -1.88 -20.55
CA PRO A 141 -10.89 -1.16 -21.22
C PRO A 141 -11.29 0.19 -21.83
N MET A 142 -12.52 0.32 -22.33
CA MET A 142 -13.01 1.60 -22.87
C MET A 142 -13.26 2.62 -21.78
N LEU A 143 -13.77 2.18 -20.62
CA LEU A 143 -13.97 3.02 -19.45
C LEU A 143 -12.62 3.52 -18.90
N GLU A 144 -11.66 2.61 -18.74
CA GLU A 144 -10.31 2.94 -18.27
C GLU A 144 -9.66 4.00 -19.18
N ARG A 145 -9.72 3.82 -20.50
CA ARG A 145 -9.21 4.79 -21.48
C ARG A 145 -9.89 6.15 -21.32
N HIS A 146 -11.22 6.21 -21.20
CA HIS A 146 -11.94 7.47 -21.02
C HIS A 146 -11.56 8.17 -19.71
N LEU A 147 -11.31 7.42 -18.63
CA LEU A 147 -10.87 7.98 -17.37
C LEU A 147 -9.45 8.54 -17.49
N LEU A 148 -8.52 7.82 -18.15
CA LEU A 148 -7.16 8.29 -18.40
C LEU A 148 -7.13 9.56 -19.26
N GLU A 149 -7.95 9.62 -20.32
CA GLU A 149 -8.09 10.81 -21.17
C GLU A 149 -8.71 12.01 -20.42
N ALA A 150 -9.50 11.76 -19.37
CA ALA A 150 -10.11 12.78 -18.53
C ALA A 150 -9.18 13.30 -17.41
N VAL A 151 -8.00 12.72 -17.23
CA VAL A 151 -7.01 13.24 -16.28
C VAL A 151 -6.39 14.51 -16.83
N GLN A 152 -6.48 15.59 -16.06
CA GLN A 152 -5.89 16.89 -16.38
C GLN A 152 -4.88 17.30 -15.32
N MET A 153 -3.84 18.03 -15.73
CA MET A 153 -2.83 18.57 -14.84
C MET A 153 -3.22 19.97 -14.37
N SER A 154 -3.14 20.21 -13.08
CA SER A 154 -3.28 21.55 -12.49
C SER A 154 -2.04 21.92 -11.69
N ALA A 155 -1.99 23.15 -11.19
CA ALA A 155 -0.90 23.61 -10.31
C ALA A 155 -0.82 22.81 -8.99
N SER A 156 -1.92 22.20 -8.57
CA SER A 156 -2.02 21.36 -7.36
C SER A 156 -1.83 19.85 -7.64
N GLY A 157 -1.55 19.46 -8.90
CA GLY A 157 -1.38 18.08 -9.33
C GLY A 157 -2.46 17.60 -10.31
N PRO A 158 -2.45 16.31 -10.66
CA PRO A 158 -3.45 15.72 -11.55
C PRO A 158 -4.84 15.70 -10.89
N PHE A 159 -5.86 15.95 -11.68
CA PHE A 159 -7.26 15.81 -11.28
C PHE A 159 -8.10 15.20 -12.40
N LEU A 160 -9.19 14.54 -12.03
CA LEU A 160 -10.10 13.89 -12.96
C LEU A 160 -11.21 14.87 -13.40
N SER A 161 -11.21 15.23 -14.67
CA SER A 161 -12.20 16.12 -15.28
C SER A 161 -13.38 15.32 -15.85
N VAL A 162 -14.23 14.81 -14.95
CA VAL A 162 -15.43 14.03 -15.29
C VAL A 162 -16.65 14.70 -14.65
N PRO A 163 -17.80 14.76 -15.34
CA PRO A 163 -19.03 15.29 -14.75
C PRO A 163 -19.40 14.55 -13.45
N PRO A 164 -19.85 15.27 -12.39
CA PRO A 164 -20.18 14.69 -11.09
C PRO A 164 -21.18 13.51 -11.19
N GLU A 165 -22.17 13.63 -12.06
CA GLU A 165 -23.20 12.60 -12.25
C GLU A 165 -22.60 11.28 -12.76
N ARG A 166 -21.54 11.33 -13.57
CA ARG A 166 -20.82 10.13 -14.04
C ARG A 166 -19.97 9.53 -12.93
N ILE A 167 -19.37 10.37 -12.09
CA ILE A 167 -18.61 9.91 -10.92
C ILE A 167 -19.54 9.16 -9.97
N GLU A 168 -20.73 9.69 -9.69
CA GLU A 168 -21.72 9.01 -8.83
C GLU A 168 -22.11 7.63 -9.37
N VAL A 169 -22.38 7.52 -10.68
CA VAL A 169 -22.70 6.24 -11.32
C VAL A 169 -21.55 5.23 -11.18
N LEU A 170 -20.30 5.69 -11.37
CA LEU A 170 -19.12 4.84 -11.21
C LEU A 170 -18.97 4.38 -9.76
N LEU A 171 -19.12 5.28 -8.79
CA LEU A 171 -19.00 4.94 -7.37
C LEU A 171 -20.07 3.92 -6.95
N VAL A 172 -21.32 4.08 -7.40
CA VAL A 172 -22.40 3.12 -7.13
C VAL A 172 -22.10 1.75 -7.76
N ALA A 173 -21.58 1.73 -8.99
CA ALA A 173 -21.21 0.49 -9.66
C ALA A 173 -20.05 -0.22 -8.94
N PHE A 174 -19.05 0.54 -8.48
CA PHE A 174 -17.95 0.01 -7.68
C PHE A 174 -18.42 -0.57 -6.36
N ASP A 175 -19.20 0.19 -5.60
CA ASP A 175 -19.73 -0.24 -4.30
C ASP A 175 -20.54 -1.53 -4.42
N ARG A 176 -21.39 -1.62 -5.44
CA ARG A 176 -22.15 -2.82 -5.73
C ARG A 176 -21.23 -4.01 -6.05
N THR A 177 -20.23 -3.82 -6.93
CA THR A 177 -19.31 -4.89 -7.33
C THR A 177 -18.49 -5.39 -6.15
N ILE A 178 -18.01 -4.47 -5.30
CA ILE A 178 -17.29 -4.80 -4.07
C ILE A 178 -18.20 -5.62 -3.15
N THR A 179 -19.42 -5.15 -2.88
CA THR A 179 -20.39 -5.82 -2.02
C THR A 179 -20.73 -7.23 -2.55
N ASP A 180 -20.91 -7.37 -3.85
CA ASP A 180 -21.21 -8.68 -4.46
C ASP A 180 -20.06 -9.68 -4.25
N ILE A 181 -18.80 -9.23 -4.35
CA ILE A 181 -17.61 -10.07 -4.12
C ILE A 181 -17.43 -10.38 -2.63
N GLU A 182 -17.60 -9.39 -1.75
CA GLU A 182 -17.52 -9.58 -0.29
C GLU A 182 -18.57 -10.57 0.22
N ASN A 183 -19.77 -10.57 -0.37
CA ASN A 183 -20.83 -11.54 -0.06
C ASN A 183 -20.44 -12.98 -0.44
N LEU A 184 -19.45 -13.18 -1.32
CA LEU A 184 -18.85 -14.48 -1.60
C LEU A 184 -17.77 -14.88 -0.59
N GLY A 185 -17.51 -14.05 0.43
CA GLY A 185 -16.49 -14.29 1.45
C GLY A 185 -15.05 -13.99 0.96
N VAL A 186 -14.92 -13.20 -0.09
CA VAL A 186 -13.63 -12.91 -0.75
C VAL A 186 -13.30 -11.43 -0.62
N THR A 187 -12.02 -11.12 -0.40
CA THR A 187 -11.54 -9.72 -0.40
C THR A 187 -11.23 -9.28 -1.83
N PRO A 188 -11.93 -8.27 -2.38
CA PRO A 188 -11.69 -7.79 -3.73
C PRO A 188 -10.42 -6.92 -3.81
N THR A 189 -9.68 -7.06 -4.91
CA THR A 189 -8.54 -6.22 -5.24
C THR A 189 -8.82 -5.46 -6.55
N VAL A 190 -8.76 -4.13 -6.52
CA VAL A 190 -8.92 -3.34 -7.76
C VAL A 190 -7.60 -3.28 -8.49
N VAL A 191 -7.61 -3.68 -9.76
CA VAL A 191 -6.43 -3.65 -10.65
C VAL A 191 -6.67 -2.63 -11.75
N VAL A 192 -5.75 -1.69 -11.90
CA VAL A 192 -5.74 -0.64 -12.94
C VAL A 192 -4.40 -0.68 -13.68
N SER A 193 -4.39 -0.32 -14.97
CA SER A 193 -3.19 -0.25 -15.80
C SER A 193 -2.41 1.06 -15.61
#